data_d3c5d4247a7730e00aedd82441123165
#
_entry.id   d3c5d4247a7730e00aedd82441123165
#
_cell.length_a   1.000
_cell.length_b   1.000
_cell.length_c   1.000
_cell.angle_alpha   90.00
_cell.angle_beta   90.00
_cell.angle_gamma   90.00
#
_symmetry.space_group_name_H-M   'P 1'
#
loop_
_entity.id
_entity.type
_entity.pdbx_description
1 polymer ?
#
loop_
_entity_poly.entity_id
_entity_poly.type
_entity_poly.pdbx_seq_one_letter_code
_entity_poly.pdbx_strand_id
1 'polypeptide(L)'
;LIASFLFNAFGISATSWLINQFQTIWVVAFVILFQPEIRRLLIYVGQTRFFRTIFRVGTSRSFESIVEASLQLSENRCGALIVVQRETGLRIYKETGTSIKGEVSSGLLLSIFNPGSPLHDGAVILQNTLVEAAGCILPLTESDMIAPDMGTRHRAALGLTEETDAIVIVVSEERGAIAAAEDGRFANLDMDEMALRRFLNERLFISSGD
;
A
#
# COMPACT_ATOMS: atom_id res chain seq x y z
N LEU A 1 44.54 -7.43 -4.85
CA LEU A 1 45.18 -6.62 -5.94
C LEU A 1 46.61 -6.21 -5.60
N ILE A 2 46.84 -5.55 -4.45
CA ILE A 2 48.19 -5.11 -4.04
C ILE A 2 49.12 -6.32 -3.84
N ALA A 3 48.63 -7.38 -3.18
CA ALA A 3 49.40 -8.62 -2.97
C ALA A 3 49.73 -9.31 -4.30
N SER A 4 48.80 -9.43 -5.24
CA SER A 4 49.05 -9.99 -6.58
C SER A 4 50.10 -9.19 -7.36
N PHE A 5 50.09 -7.88 -7.25
CA PHE A 5 51.09 -7.01 -7.90
C PHE A 5 52.50 -7.20 -7.32
N LEU A 6 52.62 -7.32 -6.00
CA LEU A 6 53.89 -7.57 -5.32
C LEU A 6 54.44 -8.95 -5.66
N PHE A 7 53.63 -10.01 -5.68
CA PHE A 7 54.06 -11.37 -6.03
C PHE A 7 54.49 -11.49 -7.49
N ASN A 8 53.83 -10.76 -8.41
CA ASN A 8 54.27 -10.71 -9.83
C ASN A 8 55.59 -10.02 -10.01
N ALA A 9 55.87 -9.00 -9.24
CA ALA A 9 57.19 -8.26 -9.27
C ALA A 9 58.36 -9.13 -8.76
N PHE A 10 58.07 -10.16 -7.92
CA PHE A 10 59.08 -11.08 -7.42
C PHE A 10 59.23 -12.37 -8.26
N GLY A 11 58.61 -12.49 -9.43
CA GLY A 11 58.79 -13.61 -10.36
C GLY A 11 58.19 -14.95 -9.92
N ILE A 12 57.29 -14.95 -8.90
CA ILE A 12 56.63 -16.13 -8.36
C ILE A 12 55.33 -16.38 -9.11
N SER A 13 55.40 -16.82 -10.36
CA SER A 13 54.25 -16.94 -11.26
C SER A 13 53.17 -17.94 -10.77
N ALA A 14 53.57 -19.04 -10.13
CA ALA A 14 52.62 -20.06 -9.61
C ALA A 14 51.80 -19.51 -8.45
N THR A 15 52.40 -18.74 -7.55
CA THR A 15 51.70 -18.15 -6.39
C THR A 15 50.73 -17.05 -6.81
N SER A 16 51.14 -16.23 -7.81
CA SER A 16 50.27 -15.22 -8.39
C SER A 16 49.05 -15.80 -9.07
N TRP A 17 49.22 -16.90 -9.81
CA TRP A 17 48.10 -17.62 -10.41
C TRP A 17 47.13 -18.16 -9.35
N LEU A 18 47.65 -18.76 -8.28
CA LEU A 18 46.84 -19.31 -7.22
C LEU A 18 46.04 -18.19 -6.49
N ILE A 19 46.66 -17.06 -6.18
CA ILE A 19 46.00 -15.91 -5.52
C ILE A 19 44.90 -15.35 -6.42
N ASN A 20 45.12 -15.23 -7.74
CA ASN A 20 44.08 -14.75 -8.65
C ASN A 20 42.89 -15.71 -8.74
N GLN A 21 43.12 -17.03 -8.68
CA GLN A 21 42.07 -18.03 -8.66
C GLN A 21 41.22 -17.93 -7.36
N PHE A 22 41.87 -17.79 -6.20
CA PHE A 22 41.18 -17.56 -4.93
C PHE A 22 40.39 -16.24 -4.92
N GLN A 23 40.96 -15.16 -5.48
CA GLN A 23 40.28 -13.87 -5.55
C GLN A 23 38.96 -13.98 -6.33
N THR A 24 38.92 -14.72 -7.45
CA THR A 24 37.70 -14.93 -8.23
C THR A 24 36.64 -15.69 -7.42
N ILE A 25 37.07 -16.75 -6.72
CA ILE A 25 36.17 -17.54 -5.87
C ILE A 25 35.59 -16.69 -4.73
N TRP A 26 36.43 -15.88 -4.08
CA TRP A 26 36.00 -14.99 -2.99
C TRP A 26 34.99 -13.93 -3.45
N VAL A 27 35.16 -13.34 -4.63
CA VAL A 27 34.20 -12.37 -5.19
C VAL A 27 32.86 -13.05 -5.45
N VAL A 28 32.85 -14.23 -6.05
CA VAL A 28 31.59 -14.96 -6.29
C VAL A 28 30.93 -15.38 -4.98
N ALA A 29 31.70 -15.90 -4.01
CA ALA A 29 31.19 -16.26 -2.69
C ALA A 29 30.61 -15.06 -1.96
N PHE A 30 31.28 -13.88 -2.02
CA PHE A 30 30.80 -12.65 -1.43
C PHE A 30 29.47 -12.21 -2.05
N VAL A 31 29.35 -12.22 -3.39
CA VAL A 31 28.10 -11.84 -4.07
C VAL A 31 26.95 -12.77 -3.65
N ILE A 32 27.20 -14.10 -3.60
CA ILE A 32 26.18 -15.08 -3.19
C ILE A 32 25.78 -14.87 -1.72
N LEU A 33 26.75 -14.69 -0.83
CA LEU A 33 26.51 -14.52 0.60
C LEU A 33 25.74 -13.24 0.91
N PHE A 34 26.04 -12.12 0.21
CA PHE A 34 25.41 -10.84 0.40
C PHE A 34 24.21 -10.56 -0.54
N GLN A 35 23.84 -11.53 -1.36
CA GLN A 35 22.69 -11.41 -2.25
C GLN A 35 21.38 -11.00 -1.49
N PRO A 36 21.02 -11.60 -0.33
CA PRO A 36 19.83 -11.21 0.42
C PRO A 36 19.93 -9.78 0.98
N GLU A 37 21.12 -9.37 1.45
CA GLU A 37 21.36 -8.03 1.98
C GLU A 37 21.28 -6.98 0.88
N ILE A 38 21.89 -7.26 -0.29
CA ILE A 38 21.81 -6.38 -1.46
C ILE A 38 20.35 -6.26 -1.94
N ARG A 39 19.60 -7.37 -1.94
CA ARG A 39 18.17 -7.35 -2.28
C ARG A 39 17.39 -6.46 -1.31
N ARG A 40 17.63 -6.58 0.01
CA ARG A 40 16.99 -5.74 1.03
C ARG A 40 17.36 -4.26 0.86
N LEU A 41 18.63 -3.96 0.61
CA LEU A 41 19.09 -2.60 0.36
C LEU A 41 18.46 -2.01 -0.91
N LEU A 42 18.37 -2.78 -1.99
CA LEU A 42 17.73 -2.31 -3.23
C LEU A 42 16.23 -2.06 -3.06
N ILE A 43 15.54 -2.92 -2.30
CA ILE A 43 14.13 -2.69 -1.93
C ILE A 43 14.03 -1.42 -1.08
N TYR A 44 14.88 -1.25 -0.07
CA TYR A 44 14.90 -0.09 0.82
C TYR A 44 15.23 1.21 0.07
N VAL A 45 16.21 1.19 -0.83
CA VAL A 45 16.58 2.34 -1.69
C VAL A 45 15.49 2.64 -2.72
N GLY A 46 14.85 1.60 -3.29
CA GLY A 46 13.71 1.77 -4.21
C GLY A 46 12.46 2.36 -3.54
N GLN A 47 12.33 2.19 -2.22
CA GLN A 47 11.26 2.77 -1.40
C GLN A 47 11.60 4.19 -0.90
N THR A 48 12.84 4.68 -1.09
CA THR A 48 13.25 5.98 -0.56
C THR A 48 12.64 7.17 -1.30
N ARG A 49 12.40 8.21 -0.52
CA ARG A 49 11.81 9.55 -0.75
C ARG A 49 12.00 10.20 -2.14
N PHE A 50 12.95 9.75 -2.97
CA PHE A 50 13.23 10.38 -4.25
C PHE A 50 12.10 10.22 -5.27
N PHE A 51 11.40 9.07 -5.26
CA PHE A 51 10.22 8.84 -6.08
C PHE A 51 8.97 9.56 -5.56
N ARG A 52 8.89 9.83 -4.25
CA ARG A 52 7.74 10.49 -3.61
C ARG A 52 7.54 11.95 -4.06
N THR A 53 8.59 12.67 -4.42
CA THR A 53 8.47 14.09 -4.84
C THR A 53 7.82 14.23 -6.21
N ILE A 54 8.00 13.26 -7.10
CA ILE A 54 7.38 13.25 -8.43
C ILE A 54 5.88 12.90 -8.35
N PHE A 55 5.48 12.11 -7.34
CA PHE A 55 4.09 11.67 -7.15
C PHE A 55 3.20 12.67 -6.39
N ARG A 56 3.74 13.71 -5.77
CA ARG A 56 2.97 14.66 -4.93
C ARG A 56 1.80 15.35 -5.65
N VAL A 57 1.93 15.67 -6.92
CA VAL A 57 0.88 16.36 -7.69
C VAL A 57 -0.30 15.42 -8.00
N GLY A 58 -0.03 14.16 -8.32
CA GLY A 58 -1.06 13.16 -8.57
C GLY A 58 -1.84 12.76 -7.30
N THR A 59 -1.14 12.65 -6.17
CA THR A 59 -1.74 12.24 -4.89
C THR A 59 -2.77 13.27 -4.37
N SER A 60 -2.56 14.57 -4.58
CA SER A 60 -3.52 15.59 -4.18
C SER A 60 -4.85 15.46 -4.92
N ARG A 61 -4.81 15.15 -6.24
CA ARG A 61 -6.02 14.98 -7.04
C ARG A 61 -6.78 13.70 -6.68
N SER A 62 -6.06 12.61 -6.42
CA SER A 62 -6.66 11.34 -5.97
C SER A 62 -7.33 11.49 -4.61
N PHE A 63 -6.70 12.23 -3.69
CA PHE A 63 -7.26 12.56 -2.39
C PHE A 63 -8.60 13.29 -2.50
N GLU A 64 -8.68 14.36 -3.31
CA GLU A 64 -9.93 15.09 -3.54
C GLU A 64 -11.01 14.18 -4.13
N SER A 65 -10.65 13.32 -5.06
CA SER A 65 -11.57 12.36 -5.68
C SER A 65 -12.12 11.34 -4.68
N ILE A 66 -11.31 10.90 -3.70
CA ILE A 66 -11.75 9.99 -2.64
C ILE A 66 -12.74 10.69 -1.71
N VAL A 67 -12.45 11.92 -1.28
CA VAL A 67 -13.34 12.71 -0.42
C VAL A 67 -14.67 12.95 -1.13
N GLU A 68 -14.63 13.48 -2.35
CA GLU A 68 -15.82 13.77 -3.14
C GLU A 68 -16.69 12.52 -3.36
N ALA A 69 -16.08 11.39 -3.73
CA ALA A 69 -16.80 10.14 -3.91
C ALA A 69 -17.42 9.66 -2.59
N SER A 70 -16.69 9.72 -1.47
CA SER A 70 -17.20 9.29 -0.17
C SER A 70 -18.40 10.11 0.28
N LEU A 71 -18.38 11.41 0.06
CA LEU A 71 -19.50 12.30 0.38
C LEU A 71 -20.74 11.99 -0.48
N GLN A 72 -20.57 11.84 -1.79
CA GLN A 72 -21.69 11.52 -2.69
C GLN A 72 -22.26 10.13 -2.41
N LEU A 73 -21.43 9.14 -2.08
CA LEU A 73 -21.88 7.80 -1.69
C LEU A 73 -22.64 7.84 -0.36
N SER A 74 -22.18 8.66 0.59
CA SER A 74 -22.83 8.93 1.87
C SER A 74 -24.23 9.53 1.69
N GLU A 75 -24.35 10.60 0.89
CA GLU A 75 -25.62 11.26 0.59
C GLU A 75 -26.63 10.30 -0.07
N ASN A 76 -26.16 9.43 -0.97
CA ASN A 76 -26.96 8.44 -1.67
C ASN A 76 -27.17 7.16 -0.88
N ARG A 77 -26.60 7.01 0.33
CA ARG A 77 -26.59 5.80 1.14
C ARG A 77 -26.10 4.56 0.36
N CYS A 78 -25.12 4.77 -0.48
CA CYS A 78 -24.46 3.70 -1.20
C CYS A 78 -23.27 3.20 -0.37
N GLY A 79 -23.32 1.93 0.04
CA GLY A 79 -22.24 1.31 0.82
C GLY A 79 -20.94 1.25 0.02
N ALA A 80 -19.82 1.65 0.65
CA ALA A 80 -18.51 1.60 0.00
C ALA A 80 -17.43 1.15 0.96
N LEU A 81 -16.38 0.55 0.40
CA LEU A 81 -15.20 0.09 1.13
C LEU A 81 -13.96 0.46 0.28
N ILE A 82 -13.31 1.57 0.63
CA ILE A 82 -12.18 2.14 -0.12
C ILE A 82 -10.91 1.94 0.67
N VAL A 83 -9.99 1.16 0.13
CA VAL A 83 -8.68 0.84 0.73
C VAL A 83 -7.59 1.68 0.06
N VAL A 84 -6.86 2.45 0.84
CA VAL A 84 -5.66 3.17 0.40
C VAL A 84 -4.45 2.39 0.86
N GLN A 85 -3.78 1.72 -0.09
CA GLN A 85 -2.55 0.97 0.19
C GLN A 85 -1.42 1.93 0.52
N ARG A 86 -0.67 1.60 1.59
CA ARG A 86 0.55 2.33 1.99
C ARG A 86 1.79 1.50 1.69
N GLU A 87 2.57 1.13 2.70
CA GLU A 87 3.85 0.41 2.53
C GLU A 87 3.64 -1.10 2.37
N THR A 88 2.67 -1.66 3.09
CA THR A 88 2.35 -3.08 3.00
C THR A 88 1.68 -3.43 1.68
N GLY A 89 2.24 -4.39 0.97
CA GLY A 89 1.69 -4.84 -0.32
C GLY A 89 0.40 -5.64 -0.15
N LEU A 90 -0.66 -5.24 -0.84
CA LEU A 90 -2.00 -5.86 -0.78
C LEU A 90 -2.28 -6.84 -1.95
N ARG A 91 -1.22 -7.47 -2.49
CA ARG A 91 -1.33 -8.32 -3.68
C ARG A 91 -2.35 -9.46 -3.51
N ILE A 92 -2.32 -10.14 -2.37
CA ILE A 92 -3.21 -11.28 -2.08
C ILE A 92 -4.69 -10.88 -2.12
N TYR A 93 -5.03 -9.68 -1.67
CA TYR A 93 -6.39 -9.16 -1.69
C TYR A 93 -6.78 -8.65 -3.08
N LYS A 94 -5.86 -8.00 -3.82
CA LYS A 94 -6.10 -7.56 -5.20
C LYS A 94 -6.43 -8.71 -6.15
N GLU A 95 -5.80 -9.86 -5.93
CA GLU A 95 -6.01 -11.09 -6.75
C GLU A 95 -7.40 -11.72 -6.53
N THR A 96 -8.12 -11.38 -5.46
CA THR A 96 -9.50 -11.83 -5.23
C THR A 96 -10.54 -11.03 -6.03
N GLY A 97 -10.19 -9.82 -6.46
CA GLY A 97 -11.08 -8.92 -7.18
C GLY A 97 -10.78 -8.82 -8.67
N THR A 98 -11.43 -7.88 -9.31
CA THR A 98 -11.23 -7.56 -10.73
C THR A 98 -10.18 -6.46 -10.88
N SER A 99 -9.14 -6.70 -11.66
CA SER A 99 -8.10 -5.71 -11.98
C SER A 99 -8.66 -4.58 -12.84
N ILE A 100 -8.50 -3.32 -12.40
CA ILE A 100 -9.01 -2.11 -13.06
C ILE A 100 -7.87 -1.33 -13.72
N LYS A 101 -6.83 -0.98 -12.96
CA LYS A 101 -5.67 -0.18 -13.39
C LYS A 101 -6.05 1.16 -14.01
N GLY A 102 -7.05 1.81 -13.45
CA GLY A 102 -7.56 3.11 -13.89
C GLY A 102 -7.12 4.24 -12.94
N GLU A 103 -7.05 5.49 -13.43
CA GLU A 103 -6.79 6.63 -12.58
C GLU A 103 -7.93 6.85 -11.57
N VAL A 104 -7.57 7.18 -10.32
CA VAL A 104 -8.54 7.50 -9.27
C VAL A 104 -9.29 8.77 -9.65
N SER A 105 -10.62 8.64 -9.76
CA SER A 105 -11.55 9.76 -9.95
C SER A 105 -12.85 9.49 -9.20
N SER A 106 -13.53 10.54 -8.76
CA SER A 106 -14.81 10.41 -8.09
C SER A 106 -15.84 9.66 -8.97
N GLY A 107 -15.88 9.95 -10.26
CA GLY A 107 -16.77 9.26 -11.22
C GLY A 107 -16.50 7.75 -11.31
N LEU A 108 -15.23 7.33 -11.30
CA LEU A 108 -14.87 5.91 -11.32
C LEU A 108 -15.31 5.21 -10.04
N LEU A 109 -15.04 5.81 -8.87
CA LEU A 109 -15.44 5.25 -7.57
C LEU A 109 -16.97 5.15 -7.46
N LEU A 110 -17.70 6.19 -7.85
CA LEU A 110 -19.17 6.18 -7.87
C LEU A 110 -19.72 5.10 -8.81
N SER A 111 -19.11 4.89 -9.97
CA SER A 111 -19.50 3.85 -10.93
C SER A 111 -19.26 2.45 -10.38
N ILE A 112 -18.16 2.24 -9.66
CA ILE A 112 -17.86 0.94 -9.03
C ILE A 112 -18.87 0.63 -7.92
N PHE A 113 -19.13 1.57 -7.01
CA PHE A 113 -20.01 1.37 -5.86
C PHE A 113 -21.50 1.57 -6.16
N ASN A 114 -21.87 1.84 -7.42
CA ASN A 114 -23.28 1.84 -7.81
C ASN A 114 -23.90 0.44 -7.54
N PRO A 115 -25.04 0.34 -6.84
CA PRO A 115 -25.67 -0.95 -6.53
C PRO A 115 -25.96 -1.83 -7.74
N GLY A 116 -26.08 -1.26 -8.94
CA GLY A 116 -26.22 -2.00 -10.20
C GLY A 116 -24.90 -2.51 -10.80
N SER A 117 -23.75 -2.11 -10.27
CA SER A 117 -22.44 -2.54 -10.77
C SER A 117 -22.08 -3.94 -10.26
N PRO A 118 -21.54 -4.83 -11.07
CA PRO A 118 -21.03 -6.14 -10.60
C PRO A 118 -19.82 -6.02 -9.68
N LEU A 119 -19.24 -4.84 -9.55
CA LEU A 119 -18.02 -4.55 -8.78
C LEU A 119 -18.31 -3.90 -7.41
N HIS A 120 -19.58 -3.62 -7.09
CA HIS A 120 -19.94 -2.88 -5.87
C HIS A 120 -19.81 -3.72 -4.59
N ASP A 121 -19.89 -5.04 -4.71
CA ASP A 121 -19.77 -5.94 -3.56
C ASP A 121 -18.29 -6.31 -3.34
N GLY A 122 -17.70 -5.72 -2.32
CA GLY A 122 -16.29 -5.83 -1.96
C GLY A 122 -15.57 -4.50 -1.84
N ALA A 123 -14.25 -4.58 -1.72
CA ALA A 123 -13.39 -3.41 -1.56
C ALA A 123 -12.80 -2.93 -2.89
N VAL A 124 -12.59 -1.63 -2.99
CA VAL A 124 -11.72 -1.01 -3.99
C VAL A 124 -10.35 -0.79 -3.38
N ILE A 125 -9.30 -1.27 -4.02
CA ILE A 125 -7.92 -1.07 -3.56
C ILE A 125 -7.24 -0.03 -4.45
N LEU A 126 -6.84 1.05 -3.79
CA LEU A 126 -6.11 2.17 -4.39
C LEU A 126 -4.63 2.05 -4.06
N GLN A 127 -3.79 2.31 -5.05
CA GLN A 127 -2.34 2.42 -4.86
C GLN A 127 -1.83 3.64 -5.60
N ASN A 128 -1.24 4.59 -4.87
CA ASN A 128 -0.84 5.90 -5.40
C ASN A 128 -2.03 6.64 -6.04
N THR A 129 -2.01 6.78 -7.37
CA THR A 129 -3.05 7.49 -8.15
C THR A 129 -3.96 6.54 -8.92
N LEU A 130 -3.84 5.23 -8.69
CA LEU A 130 -4.56 4.21 -9.46
C LEU A 130 -5.55 3.43 -8.59
N VAL A 131 -6.70 3.13 -9.17
CA VAL A 131 -7.58 2.04 -8.75
C VAL A 131 -6.98 0.76 -9.31
N GLU A 132 -6.37 -0.05 -8.45
CA GLU A 132 -5.71 -1.30 -8.85
C GLU A 132 -6.72 -2.42 -9.10
N ALA A 133 -7.66 -2.60 -8.17
CA ALA A 133 -8.68 -3.64 -8.25
C ALA A 133 -9.97 -3.20 -7.55
N ALA A 134 -11.09 -3.82 -7.92
CA ALA A 134 -12.40 -3.62 -7.32
C ALA A 134 -13.10 -4.97 -7.08
N GLY A 135 -14.10 -4.99 -6.19
CA GLY A 135 -14.76 -6.22 -5.76
C GLY A 135 -13.82 -7.15 -4.98
N CYS A 136 -12.84 -6.60 -4.27
CA CYS A 136 -11.85 -7.37 -3.52
C CYS A 136 -12.44 -7.88 -2.20
N ILE A 137 -12.12 -9.12 -1.85
CA ILE A 137 -12.51 -9.75 -0.58
C ILE A 137 -11.42 -9.45 0.44
N LEU A 138 -11.83 -8.91 1.60
CA LEU A 138 -10.94 -8.60 2.71
C LEU A 138 -11.22 -9.53 3.91
N PRO A 139 -10.23 -9.71 4.81
CA PRO A 139 -10.44 -10.44 6.04
C PRO A 139 -11.45 -9.71 6.94
N LEU A 140 -12.23 -10.45 7.68
CA LEU A 140 -13.13 -9.90 8.68
C LEU A 140 -12.47 -10.00 10.05
N THR A 141 -12.51 -8.93 10.83
CA THR A 141 -12.01 -8.99 12.20
C THR A 141 -12.82 -10.00 13.03
N GLU A 142 -12.13 -10.71 13.91
CA GLU A 142 -12.72 -11.63 14.89
C GLU A 142 -12.98 -10.94 16.24
N SER A 143 -12.72 -9.65 16.36
CA SER A 143 -12.87 -8.90 17.61
C SER A 143 -14.33 -8.78 18.03
N ASP A 144 -14.64 -9.19 19.25
CA ASP A 144 -15.96 -9.04 19.88
C ASP A 144 -16.27 -7.58 20.30
N MET A 145 -15.29 -6.66 20.16
CA MET A 145 -15.44 -5.27 20.55
C MET A 145 -16.19 -4.40 19.54
N ILE A 146 -16.69 -5.01 18.47
CA ILE A 146 -17.43 -4.30 17.43
C ILE A 146 -18.88 -4.11 17.87
N ALA A 147 -19.40 -2.89 17.73
CA ALA A 147 -20.78 -2.61 18.00
C ALA A 147 -21.71 -3.50 17.12
N PRO A 148 -22.79 -4.08 17.68
CA PRO A 148 -23.67 -5.01 16.96
C PRO A 148 -24.28 -4.46 15.67
N ASP A 149 -24.29 -3.14 15.52
CA ASP A 149 -24.85 -2.40 14.39
C ASP A 149 -23.83 -2.13 13.27
N MET A 150 -22.60 -2.65 13.39
CA MET A 150 -21.60 -2.56 12.34
C MET A 150 -21.70 -3.72 11.35
N GLY A 151 -22.00 -3.38 10.10
CA GLY A 151 -22.13 -4.35 9.00
C GLY A 151 -20.77 -4.94 8.56
N THR A 152 -20.84 -5.84 7.59
CA THR A 152 -19.69 -6.59 7.06
C THR A 152 -18.54 -5.69 6.55
N ARG A 153 -18.85 -4.54 5.93
CA ARG A 153 -17.84 -3.58 5.45
C ARG A 153 -17.02 -2.98 6.59
N HIS A 154 -17.64 -2.70 7.74
CA HIS A 154 -16.89 -2.21 8.92
C HIS A 154 -15.96 -3.31 9.47
N ARG A 155 -16.46 -4.56 9.55
CA ARG A 155 -15.65 -5.69 10.00
C ARG A 155 -14.48 -5.97 9.05
N ALA A 156 -14.70 -5.82 7.75
CA ALA A 156 -13.65 -5.96 6.74
C ALA A 156 -12.60 -4.84 6.82
N ALA A 157 -13.02 -3.61 7.12
CA ALA A 157 -12.11 -2.49 7.32
C ALA A 157 -11.17 -2.73 8.50
N LEU A 158 -11.70 -3.18 9.63
CA LEU A 158 -10.89 -3.52 10.80
C LEU A 158 -9.98 -4.71 10.52
N GLY A 159 -10.50 -5.81 9.96
CA GLY A 159 -9.71 -7.00 9.69
C GLY A 159 -8.50 -6.72 8.80
N LEU A 160 -8.66 -5.93 7.75
CA LEU A 160 -7.51 -5.53 6.92
C LEU A 160 -6.51 -4.64 7.66
N THR A 161 -6.98 -3.69 8.47
CA THR A 161 -6.11 -2.75 9.20
C THR A 161 -5.47 -3.36 10.44
N GLU A 162 -5.91 -4.53 10.92
CA GLU A 162 -5.23 -5.34 11.93
C GLU A 162 -3.96 -6.00 11.38
N GLU A 163 -3.94 -6.33 10.09
CA GLU A 163 -2.85 -7.05 9.42
C GLU A 163 -1.91 -6.14 8.61
N THR A 164 -2.35 -4.92 8.31
CA THR A 164 -1.64 -4.02 7.38
C THR A 164 -1.70 -2.57 7.85
N ASP A 165 -0.80 -1.75 7.32
CA ASP A 165 -0.76 -0.31 7.52
C ASP A 165 -1.70 0.47 6.56
N ALA A 166 -2.62 -0.21 5.89
CA ALA A 166 -3.55 0.41 4.98
C ALA A 166 -4.55 1.33 5.72
N ILE A 167 -5.01 2.35 5.04
CA ILE A 167 -6.13 3.18 5.49
C ILE A 167 -7.38 2.70 4.79
N VAL A 168 -8.46 2.50 5.54
CA VAL A 168 -9.72 2.03 4.97
C VAL A 168 -10.83 3.00 5.30
N ILE A 169 -11.52 3.48 4.25
CA ILE A 169 -12.69 4.35 4.37
C ILE A 169 -13.92 3.48 4.11
N VAL A 170 -14.89 3.58 5.01
CA VAL A 170 -16.17 2.87 4.93
C VAL A 170 -17.30 3.88 4.81
N VAL A 171 -18.21 3.66 3.87
CA VAL A 171 -19.49 4.36 3.81
C VAL A 171 -20.60 3.37 4.14
N SER A 172 -21.40 3.68 5.16
CA SER A 172 -22.52 2.85 5.60
C SER A 172 -23.71 2.98 4.67
N GLU A 173 -24.21 1.89 4.14
CA GLU A 173 -25.46 1.87 3.33
C GLU A 173 -26.72 2.13 4.17
N GLU A 174 -26.69 1.83 5.47
CA GLU A 174 -27.83 2.02 6.33
C GLU A 174 -27.99 3.47 6.80
N ARG A 175 -26.86 4.07 7.24
CA ARG A 175 -26.86 5.39 7.87
C ARG A 175 -26.28 6.50 6.98
N GLY A 176 -25.53 6.13 5.94
CA GLY A 176 -24.74 7.07 5.17
C GLY A 176 -23.50 7.59 5.91
N ALA A 177 -23.24 7.12 7.15
CA ALA A 177 -22.09 7.55 7.93
C ALA A 177 -20.77 7.16 7.25
N ILE A 178 -19.80 8.05 7.30
CA ILE A 178 -18.43 7.82 6.80
C ILE A 178 -17.54 7.50 7.99
N ALA A 179 -16.86 6.38 7.95
CA ALA A 179 -15.89 5.96 8.94
C ALA A 179 -14.52 5.73 8.32
N ALA A 180 -13.45 5.92 9.08
CA ALA A 180 -12.09 5.60 8.65
C ALA A 180 -11.41 4.71 9.69
N ALA A 181 -10.77 3.63 9.21
CA ALA A 181 -10.04 2.67 10.01
C ALA A 181 -8.54 2.71 9.68
N GLU A 182 -7.71 2.60 10.71
CA GLU A 182 -6.27 2.39 10.66
C GLU A 182 -5.83 1.61 11.90
N ASP A 183 -4.75 0.83 11.81
CA ASP A 183 -4.16 0.10 12.94
C ASP A 183 -5.18 -0.71 13.77
N GLY A 184 -6.12 -1.39 13.11
CA GLY A 184 -7.13 -2.25 13.74
C GLY A 184 -8.23 -1.51 14.51
N ARG A 185 -8.42 -0.22 14.30
CA ARG A 185 -9.44 0.59 14.99
C ARG A 185 -10.03 1.66 14.09
N PHE A 186 -11.23 2.11 14.42
CA PHE A 186 -11.79 3.30 13.79
C PHE A 186 -11.24 4.57 14.44
N ALA A 187 -10.73 5.48 13.62
CA ALA A 187 -10.32 6.81 14.05
C ALA A 187 -11.55 7.67 14.38
N ASN A 188 -12.62 7.52 13.61
CA ASN A 188 -13.93 8.11 13.83
C ASN A 188 -14.99 7.30 13.06
N LEU A 189 -16.21 7.22 13.59
CA LEU A 189 -17.32 6.43 13.03
C LEU A 189 -18.36 7.27 12.26
N ASP A 190 -18.27 8.60 12.35
CA ASP A 190 -19.17 9.53 11.65
C ASP A 190 -18.38 10.81 11.32
N MET A 191 -17.72 10.78 10.16
CA MET A 191 -16.88 11.88 9.69
C MET A 191 -17.66 12.80 8.76
N ASP A 192 -17.66 14.08 9.09
CA ASP A 192 -18.00 15.12 8.13
C ASP A 192 -16.86 15.34 7.10
N GLU A 193 -17.11 16.16 6.10
CA GLU A 193 -16.14 16.50 5.06
C GLU A 193 -14.81 17.00 5.64
N MET A 194 -14.86 17.90 6.63
CA MET A 194 -13.65 18.49 7.22
C MET A 194 -12.84 17.48 8.01
N ALA A 195 -13.52 16.61 8.76
CA ALA A 195 -12.86 15.54 9.52
C ALA A 195 -12.20 14.51 8.57
N LEU A 196 -12.89 14.09 7.50
CA LEU A 196 -12.36 13.18 6.51
C LEU A 196 -11.14 13.78 5.77
N ARG A 197 -11.24 15.06 5.34
CA ARG A 197 -10.13 15.78 4.72
C ARG A 197 -8.92 15.89 5.64
N ARG A 198 -9.13 16.23 6.90
CA ARG A 198 -8.06 16.33 7.90
C ARG A 198 -7.41 14.98 8.12
N PHE A 199 -8.19 13.94 8.37
CA PHE A 199 -7.71 12.58 8.61
C PHE A 199 -6.83 12.09 7.46
N LEU A 200 -7.33 12.15 6.23
CA LEU A 200 -6.58 11.69 5.06
C LEU A 200 -5.34 12.55 4.80
N ASN A 201 -5.41 13.86 5.01
CA ASN A 201 -4.26 14.75 4.83
C ASN A 201 -3.15 14.42 5.83
N GLU A 202 -3.47 14.25 7.09
CA GLU A 202 -2.51 13.88 8.14
C GLU A 202 -1.84 12.53 7.84
N ARG A 203 -2.58 11.55 7.35
CA ARG A 203 -2.09 10.17 7.13
C ARG A 203 -1.39 9.96 5.80
N LEU A 204 -1.79 10.68 4.75
CA LEU A 204 -1.22 10.52 3.41
C LEU A 204 -0.10 11.52 3.10
N PHE A 205 -0.13 12.72 3.73
CA PHE A 205 0.84 13.79 3.42
C PHE A 205 1.78 14.13 4.57
N ILE A 206 1.36 14.01 5.85
CA ILE A 206 2.14 14.43 7.03
C ILE A 206 2.97 13.27 7.60
N SER A 207 2.60 12.04 7.40
CA SER A 207 3.40 10.84 7.78
C SER A 207 4.81 10.78 7.16
N SER A 208 5.31 11.93 6.67
CA SER A 208 6.57 12.06 5.94
C SER A 208 7.60 12.95 6.65
N GLY A 209 7.44 13.21 7.93
CA GLY A 209 8.18 14.24 8.68
C GLY A 209 8.91 13.82 9.95
N ASP A 210 9.14 12.51 10.22
CA ASP A 210 10.05 12.06 11.29
C ASP A 210 11.05 11.02 10.78
#